data_fa943c46d942944a39bf4f9adfbf94fe
#
_entry.id   fa943c46d942944a39bf4f9adfbf94fe
#
_cell.length_a   1.000
_cell.length_b   1.000
_cell.length_c   1.000
_cell.angle_alpha   90.00
_cell.angle_beta   90.00
_cell.angle_gamma   90.00
#
_symmetry.space_group_name_H-M   'P 1'
#
loop_
_entity.id
_entity.type
_entity.pdbx_description
1 polymer ?
#
loop_
_entity_poly.entity_id
_entity_poly.type
_entity_poly.pdbx_seq_one_letter_code
_entity_poly.pdbx_strand_id
1 'polypeptide(L)'
;FCSGFSKNPFNPFASGGNRDTAVFEFDTSRFVDVDGDNFPELVDPLPGQTAPYVYASSYGGAGYRYNSSSPLFEFAGSSTAPMFFPTMPYLQGSGAGALPWKTKGFQIVSPGYDKKYGTFGSYSTDTASSDLSGSREIEADNITNFAPGTLGGK
;
A
#
# COMPACT_ATOMS: atom_id res chain seq x y z
N PHE A 1 12.58 3.17 -7.72
CA PHE A 1 12.21 4.59 -7.95
C PHE A 1 12.96 5.52 -7.00
N CYS A 2 12.89 5.31 -5.70
CA CYS A 2 13.49 6.23 -4.73
C CYS A 2 15.02 6.20 -4.71
N SER A 3 15.65 5.17 -5.25
CA SER A 3 17.10 5.12 -5.48
C SER A 3 17.57 5.94 -6.70
N GLY A 4 16.71 6.75 -7.25
CA GLY A 4 16.93 7.52 -8.47
C GLY A 4 16.70 6.73 -9.76
N PHE A 5 16.26 7.42 -10.80
CA PHE A 5 16.10 6.84 -12.13
C PHE A 5 17.43 6.75 -12.86
N SER A 6 17.57 5.76 -13.73
CA SER A 6 18.63 5.79 -14.73
C SER A 6 18.44 6.99 -15.65
N LYS A 7 19.54 7.69 -15.98
CA LYS A 7 19.51 8.79 -16.97
C LYS A 7 19.33 8.31 -18.41
N ASN A 8 19.13 7.01 -18.61
CA ASN A 8 18.73 6.47 -19.89
C ASN A 8 17.23 6.68 -20.11
N PRO A 9 16.80 7.58 -21.00
CA PRO A 9 15.38 7.90 -21.18
C PRO A 9 14.56 6.75 -21.75
N PHE A 10 15.22 5.75 -22.37
CA PHE A 10 14.57 4.58 -22.95
C PHE A 10 14.45 3.41 -21.95
N ASN A 11 15.22 3.45 -20.86
CA ASN A 11 15.12 2.47 -19.78
C ASN A 11 15.45 3.12 -18.43
N PRO A 12 14.50 3.82 -17.82
CA PRO A 12 14.70 4.50 -16.54
C PRO A 12 14.93 3.53 -15.37
N PHE A 13 14.63 2.24 -15.56
CA PHE A 13 14.80 1.18 -14.58
C PHE A 13 16.10 0.37 -14.74
N ALA A 14 16.92 0.68 -15.75
CA ALA A 14 18.18 -0.02 -15.95
C ALA A 14 19.01 -0.03 -14.67
N SER A 15 19.59 -1.18 -14.34
CA SER A 15 20.53 -1.32 -13.24
C SER A 15 21.89 -0.72 -13.63
N GLY A 16 22.53 -0.03 -12.68
CA GLY A 16 23.85 0.59 -12.90
C GLY A 16 23.82 1.87 -13.73
N GLY A 17 25.00 2.38 -14.09
CA GLY A 17 25.17 3.58 -14.88
C GLY A 17 24.89 4.90 -14.13
N ASN A 18 24.83 6.00 -14.88
CA ASN A 18 24.48 7.31 -14.34
C ASN A 18 23.01 7.35 -13.92
N ARG A 19 22.77 7.68 -12.66
CA ARG A 19 21.44 7.82 -12.08
C ARG A 19 21.22 9.25 -11.60
N ASP A 20 19.97 9.65 -11.53
CA ASP A 20 19.59 10.86 -10.81
C ASP A 20 19.83 10.66 -9.30
N THR A 21 19.96 11.76 -8.58
CA THR A 21 20.11 11.71 -7.12
C THR A 21 18.94 10.98 -6.51
N ALA A 22 19.24 10.03 -5.64
CA ALA A 22 18.21 9.31 -4.88
C ALA A 22 17.38 10.30 -4.06
N VAL A 23 16.07 10.17 -4.14
CA VAL A 23 15.14 10.97 -3.33
C VAL A 23 15.08 10.45 -1.90
N PHE A 24 15.34 9.16 -1.74
CA PHE A 24 15.35 8.46 -0.46
C PHE A 24 16.29 7.25 -0.55
N GLU A 25 17.04 7.01 0.51
CA GLU A 25 17.86 5.79 0.64
C GLU A 25 17.08 4.75 1.44
N PHE A 26 16.81 3.63 0.80
CA PHE A 26 16.18 2.49 1.45
C PHE A 26 17.22 1.55 2.05
N ASP A 27 16.90 0.98 3.19
CA ASP A 27 17.59 -0.20 3.66
C ASP A 27 17.30 -1.37 2.70
N THR A 28 18.35 -1.84 2.04
CA THR A 28 18.23 -2.91 1.03
C THR A 28 17.77 -4.24 1.60
N SER A 29 17.95 -4.47 2.91
CA SER A 29 17.44 -5.67 3.60
C SER A 29 15.91 -5.74 3.65
N ARG A 30 15.24 -4.62 3.36
CA ARG A 30 13.78 -4.52 3.32
C ARG A 30 13.17 -4.81 1.95
N PHE A 31 13.98 -5.13 0.97
CA PHE A 31 13.52 -5.57 -0.33
C PHE A 31 13.43 -7.09 -0.38
N VAL A 32 12.24 -7.60 -0.57
CA VAL A 32 11.92 -9.03 -0.61
C VAL A 32 11.12 -9.30 -1.87
N ASP A 33 11.58 -10.25 -2.66
CA ASP A 33 10.82 -10.77 -3.81
C ASP A 33 9.79 -11.77 -3.27
N VAL A 34 8.57 -11.30 -3.09
CA VAL A 34 7.52 -12.06 -2.40
C VAL A 34 6.81 -13.03 -3.36
N ASP A 35 6.71 -12.66 -4.62
CA ASP A 35 5.97 -13.43 -5.64
C ASP A 35 6.87 -14.13 -6.67
N GLY A 36 8.20 -13.95 -6.58
CA GLY A 36 9.19 -14.63 -7.41
C GLY A 36 9.28 -14.08 -8.83
N ASP A 37 8.87 -12.85 -9.05
CA ASP A 37 8.91 -12.22 -10.38
C ASP A 37 10.23 -11.48 -10.67
N ASN A 38 11.18 -11.52 -9.74
CA ASN A 38 12.46 -10.80 -9.73
C ASN A 38 12.32 -9.27 -9.59
N PHE A 39 11.18 -8.79 -9.11
CA PHE A 39 10.94 -7.38 -8.80
C PHE A 39 10.67 -7.25 -7.30
N PRO A 40 11.68 -6.96 -6.47
CA PRO A 40 11.52 -7.01 -5.03
C PRO A 40 10.61 -5.90 -4.51
N GLU A 41 9.70 -6.27 -3.62
CA GLU A 41 8.81 -5.39 -2.89
C GLU A 41 9.48 -4.84 -1.63
N LEU A 42 9.08 -3.64 -1.23
CA LEU A 42 9.49 -3.04 0.03
C LEU A 42 8.57 -3.51 1.16
N VAL A 43 9.16 -4.07 2.21
CA VAL A 43 8.45 -4.49 3.42
C VAL A 43 8.67 -3.51 4.57
N ASP A 44 7.78 -3.54 5.57
CA ASP A 44 7.90 -2.79 6.82
C ASP A 44 9.13 -3.27 7.63
N PRO A 45 9.81 -2.39 8.39
CA PRO A 45 10.96 -2.79 9.24
C PRO A 45 10.58 -3.66 10.44
N LEU A 46 9.33 -4.07 10.57
CA LEU A 46 8.91 -4.96 11.66
C LEU A 46 9.63 -6.31 11.59
N PRO A 47 10.03 -6.88 12.73
CA PRO A 47 10.76 -8.15 12.76
C PRO A 47 10.00 -9.28 12.05
N GLY A 48 10.67 -9.93 11.11
CA GLY A 48 10.11 -11.06 10.35
C GLY A 48 9.03 -10.69 9.34
N GLN A 49 8.87 -9.41 9.01
CA GLN A 49 7.91 -8.97 8.00
C GLN A 49 8.24 -9.53 6.62
N THR A 50 7.23 -10.07 5.97
CA THR A 50 7.31 -10.65 4.62
C THR A 50 6.21 -10.12 3.71
N ALA A 51 5.25 -9.38 4.24
CA ALA A 51 4.18 -8.78 3.46
C ALA A 51 4.57 -7.33 3.10
N PRO A 52 4.51 -6.94 1.82
CA PRO A 52 4.96 -5.63 1.35
C PRO A 52 4.02 -4.50 1.75
N TYR A 53 4.46 -3.26 1.57
CA TYR A 53 3.54 -2.13 1.62
C TYR A 53 2.55 -2.17 0.44
N VAL A 54 1.30 -1.85 0.74
CA VAL A 54 0.31 -1.52 -0.30
C VAL A 54 0.36 -0.02 -0.57
N TYR A 55 0.45 0.35 -1.84
CA TYR A 55 0.41 1.72 -2.30
C TYR A 55 -0.77 1.92 -3.26
N ALA A 56 -1.59 2.92 -3.00
CA ALA A 56 -2.68 3.32 -3.87
C ALA A 56 -2.64 4.83 -4.14
N SER A 57 -2.65 5.24 -5.40
CA SER A 57 -2.64 6.65 -5.80
C SER A 57 -4.04 7.16 -6.15
N SER A 58 -4.33 8.41 -5.77
CA SER A 58 -5.51 9.14 -6.26
C SER A 58 -5.28 9.81 -7.62
N TYR A 59 -4.13 9.61 -8.23
CA TYR A 59 -3.75 10.25 -9.50
C TYR A 59 -3.96 11.77 -9.50
N GLY A 60 -3.50 12.43 -8.43
CA GLY A 60 -3.62 13.88 -8.29
C GLY A 60 -5.04 14.38 -8.02
N GLY A 61 -5.93 13.51 -7.57
CA GLY A 61 -7.33 13.81 -7.28
C GLY A 61 -8.31 13.39 -8.39
N ALA A 62 -7.82 12.72 -9.43
CA ALA A 62 -8.69 12.07 -10.43
C ALA A 62 -9.48 10.88 -9.87
N GLY A 63 -9.13 10.45 -8.66
CA GLY A 63 -9.76 9.36 -7.92
C GLY A 63 -8.91 8.10 -7.88
N TYR A 64 -9.11 7.32 -6.82
CA TYR A 64 -8.51 6.00 -6.71
C TYR A 64 -9.15 5.08 -7.74
N ARG A 65 -8.32 4.45 -8.54
CA ARG A 65 -8.79 3.44 -9.49
C ARG A 65 -8.82 2.10 -8.78
N TYR A 66 -9.99 1.57 -8.56
CA TYR A 66 -10.21 0.22 -8.12
C TYR A 66 -11.28 -0.40 -9.02
N ASN A 67 -11.10 -1.64 -9.38
CA ASN A 67 -12.08 -2.35 -10.19
C ASN A 67 -12.94 -3.21 -9.26
N SER A 68 -14.22 -2.86 -9.12
CA SER A 68 -15.17 -3.64 -8.33
C SER A 68 -15.41 -5.06 -8.87
N SER A 69 -15.00 -5.31 -10.11
CA SER A 69 -15.11 -6.62 -10.78
C SER A 69 -13.80 -7.41 -10.78
N SER A 70 -12.69 -6.79 -10.34
CA SER A 70 -11.40 -7.44 -10.17
C SER A 70 -10.77 -6.91 -8.89
N PRO A 71 -10.44 -7.76 -7.92
CA PRO A 71 -9.87 -7.37 -6.64
C PRO A 71 -8.41 -6.90 -6.73
N LEU A 72 -7.95 -6.56 -7.92
CA LEU A 72 -6.59 -6.13 -8.17
C LEU A 72 -6.54 -4.61 -8.20
N PHE A 73 -5.89 -4.01 -7.22
CA PHE A 73 -5.12 -2.82 -7.53
C PHE A 73 -4.26 -3.20 -8.73
N GLU A 74 -4.39 -2.47 -9.85
CA GLU A 74 -3.51 -2.68 -10.97
C GLU A 74 -2.07 -2.32 -10.56
N PHE A 75 -1.37 -3.26 -9.95
CA PHE A 75 0.06 -3.33 -10.13
C PHE A 75 0.24 -3.77 -11.58
N ALA A 76 0.63 -2.83 -12.41
CA ALA A 76 0.93 -3.11 -13.79
C ALA A 76 2.00 -4.21 -13.86
N GLY A 77 1.61 -5.43 -14.21
CA GLY A 77 2.56 -6.39 -14.69
C GLY A 77 2.43 -7.86 -14.27
N SER A 78 1.64 -8.24 -13.30
CA SER A 78 1.58 -9.67 -12.95
C SER A 78 0.16 -10.22 -12.91
N SER A 79 -0.10 -11.19 -13.75
CA SER A 79 -1.32 -12.01 -13.77
C SER A 79 -1.36 -13.05 -12.64
N THR A 80 -0.37 -13.06 -11.77
CA THR A 80 -0.17 -14.04 -10.68
C THR A 80 0.04 -13.39 -9.32
N ALA A 81 -0.38 -12.14 -9.13
CA ALA A 81 -0.29 -11.49 -7.82
C ALA A 81 -1.03 -12.33 -6.76
N PRO A 82 -0.42 -12.60 -5.63
CA PRO A 82 -1.06 -13.38 -4.56
C PRO A 82 -2.33 -12.68 -4.09
N MET A 83 -3.38 -13.44 -3.88
CA MET A 83 -4.78 -13.08 -3.60
C MET A 83 -5.02 -12.33 -2.28
N PHE A 84 -4.15 -11.43 -1.85
CA PHE A 84 -4.22 -10.83 -0.52
C PHE A 84 -4.31 -9.30 -0.51
N PHE A 85 -4.49 -8.67 -1.66
CA PHE A 85 -4.63 -7.23 -1.70
C PHE A 85 -6.09 -6.79 -1.51
N PRO A 86 -6.30 -5.73 -0.72
CA PRO A 86 -7.64 -5.19 -0.48
C PRO A 86 -8.29 -4.71 -1.77
N THR A 87 -9.60 -4.85 -1.84
CA THR A 87 -10.38 -4.57 -3.05
C THR A 87 -10.69 -3.08 -3.24
N MET A 88 -10.44 -2.24 -2.23
CA MET A 88 -10.77 -0.81 -2.25
C MET A 88 -9.83 -0.05 -1.30
N PRO A 89 -9.67 1.29 -1.47
CA PRO A 89 -8.96 2.12 -0.51
C PRO A 89 -9.72 2.24 0.82
N TYR A 90 -9.06 2.75 1.85
CA TYR A 90 -9.76 3.20 3.05
C TYR A 90 -10.59 4.45 2.75
N LEU A 91 -11.81 4.47 3.26
CA LEU A 91 -12.80 5.53 3.08
C LEU A 91 -13.08 6.26 4.39
N GLN A 92 -13.34 7.55 4.33
CA GLN A 92 -13.75 8.39 5.45
C GLN A 92 -15.24 8.18 5.76
N GLY A 93 -15.56 7.17 6.56
CA GLY A 93 -16.95 6.83 6.87
C GLY A 93 -17.57 5.82 5.90
N SER A 94 -18.87 5.62 6.02
CA SER A 94 -19.65 4.59 5.33
C SER A 94 -20.74 5.20 4.43
N GLY A 95 -21.15 4.46 3.40
CA GLY A 95 -22.25 4.80 2.50
C GLY A 95 -21.85 5.28 1.10
N ALA A 96 -22.86 5.51 0.27
CA ALA A 96 -22.71 5.82 -1.16
C ALA A 96 -22.21 7.25 -1.41
N GLY A 97 -21.11 7.64 -1.01
CA GLY A 97 -20.54 8.98 -1.13
C GLY A 97 -19.36 9.18 -0.21
N ALA A 98 -19.00 8.11 0.52
CA ALA A 98 -17.80 8.11 1.35
C ALA A 98 -16.57 8.41 0.50
N LEU A 99 -15.79 9.40 0.92
CA LEU A 99 -14.58 9.80 0.21
C LEU A 99 -13.40 8.97 0.68
N PRO A 100 -12.48 8.59 -0.20
CA PRO A 100 -11.23 7.97 0.23
C PRO A 100 -10.42 8.89 1.14
N TRP A 101 -9.72 8.33 2.10
CA TRP A 101 -8.65 9.04 2.77
C TRP A 101 -7.62 9.52 1.74
N LYS A 102 -7.01 10.71 1.97
CA LYS A 102 -6.04 11.30 1.03
C LYS A 102 -6.59 11.45 -0.40
N THR A 103 -7.75 12.06 -0.56
CA THR A 103 -8.46 12.25 -1.84
C THR A 103 -7.62 12.84 -2.98
N LYS A 104 -6.58 13.62 -2.68
CA LYS A 104 -5.67 14.26 -3.66
C LYS A 104 -4.22 13.75 -3.57
N GLY A 105 -4.00 12.63 -2.92
CA GLY A 105 -2.67 12.09 -2.68
C GLY A 105 -2.60 10.59 -2.93
N PHE A 106 -2.16 9.90 -1.91
CA PHE A 106 -1.99 8.45 -1.95
C PHE A 106 -2.23 7.83 -0.58
N GLN A 107 -2.52 6.55 -0.56
CA GLN A 107 -2.51 5.74 0.65
C GLN A 107 -1.34 4.77 0.60
N ILE A 108 -0.61 4.69 1.71
CA ILE A 108 0.35 3.62 1.98
C ILE A 108 -0.17 2.87 3.19
N VAL A 109 -0.18 1.55 3.11
CA VAL A 109 -0.61 0.67 4.19
C VAL A 109 0.42 -0.40 4.43
N SER A 110 0.93 -0.47 5.66
CA SER A 110 1.65 -1.63 6.18
C SER A 110 0.63 -2.60 6.79
N PRO A 111 0.79 -3.91 6.60
CA PRO A 111 -0.10 -4.92 7.16
C PRO A 111 0.17 -5.22 8.66
N GLY A 112 0.99 -4.40 9.31
CA GLY A 112 1.27 -4.55 10.75
C GLY A 112 2.00 -5.84 11.12
N TYR A 113 1.83 -6.27 12.36
CA TYR A 113 2.54 -7.44 12.92
C TYR A 113 1.98 -8.77 12.46
N ASP A 114 0.67 -8.83 12.18
CA ASP A 114 0.03 -10.08 11.77
C ASP A 114 0.18 -10.37 10.27
N LYS A 115 0.76 -9.43 9.50
CA LYS A 115 1.03 -9.52 8.06
C LYS A 115 -0.21 -9.65 7.19
N LYS A 116 -1.36 -9.18 7.69
CA LYS A 116 -2.64 -9.29 7.00
C LYS A 116 -3.22 -7.90 6.74
N TYR A 117 -3.57 -7.65 5.51
CA TYR A 117 -4.12 -6.34 5.13
C TYR A 117 -5.59 -6.17 5.48
N GLY A 118 -6.37 -7.25 5.48
CA GLY A 118 -7.83 -7.19 5.57
C GLY A 118 -8.49 -6.75 4.25
N THR A 119 -9.68 -6.18 4.35
CA THR A 119 -10.50 -5.82 3.19
C THR A 119 -10.53 -4.32 2.90
N PHE A 120 -10.07 -3.49 3.85
CA PHE A 120 -10.16 -2.03 3.83
C PHE A 120 -11.63 -1.55 3.80
N GLY A 121 -11.88 -0.36 3.28
CA GLY A 121 -13.21 0.23 3.25
C GLY A 121 -13.39 1.30 4.31
N SER A 122 -14.59 1.39 4.89
CA SER A 122 -14.93 2.43 5.88
C SER A 122 -13.99 2.40 7.09
N TYR A 123 -13.42 3.56 7.40
CA TYR A 123 -12.62 3.76 8.61
C TYR A 123 -12.70 5.21 9.06
N SER A 124 -13.03 5.42 10.32
CA SER A 124 -12.97 6.71 10.98
C SER A 124 -12.29 6.55 12.33
N THR A 125 -11.48 7.52 12.72
CA THR A 125 -10.83 7.55 14.04
C THR A 125 -11.84 7.54 15.19
N ASP A 126 -13.03 8.07 14.96
CA ASP A 126 -14.09 8.17 15.97
C ASP A 126 -14.89 6.87 16.12
N THR A 127 -14.93 6.05 15.08
CA THR A 127 -15.69 4.79 15.01
C THR A 127 -14.81 3.57 14.76
N ALA A 128 -13.50 3.68 14.95
CA ALA A 128 -12.51 2.63 14.63
C ALA A 128 -12.87 1.27 15.24
N SER A 129 -13.36 1.23 16.48
CA SER A 129 -13.72 0.00 17.16
C SER A 129 -14.92 -0.74 16.53
N SER A 130 -15.82 -0.02 15.85
CA SER A 130 -16.93 -0.61 15.10
C SER A 130 -16.58 -0.90 13.65
N ASP A 131 -15.80 -0.02 13.03
CA ASP A 131 -15.34 -0.17 11.65
C ASP A 131 -14.42 -1.39 11.49
N LEU A 132 -13.57 -1.65 12.51
CA LEU A 132 -12.61 -2.76 12.53
C LEU A 132 -13.13 -3.98 13.29
N SER A 133 -14.45 -4.20 13.36
CA SER A 133 -15.04 -5.35 14.04
C SER A 133 -15.16 -6.59 13.15
N GLY A 134 -15.30 -7.76 13.77
CA GLY A 134 -15.47 -9.03 13.06
C GLY A 134 -14.29 -9.38 12.16
N SER A 135 -14.52 -9.62 10.88
CA SER A 135 -13.47 -10.02 9.93
C SER A 135 -12.41 -8.93 9.69
N ARG A 136 -12.67 -7.70 10.12
CA ARG A 136 -11.74 -6.58 9.96
C ARG A 136 -10.88 -6.32 11.21
N GLU A 137 -11.02 -7.10 12.27
CA GLU A 137 -10.15 -6.99 13.46
C GLU A 137 -8.65 -7.15 13.12
N ILE A 138 -8.34 -7.92 12.10
CA ILE A 138 -6.98 -8.08 11.57
C ILE A 138 -6.38 -6.78 11.01
N GLU A 139 -7.19 -5.76 10.73
CA GLU A 139 -6.72 -4.47 10.28
C GLU A 139 -6.29 -3.54 11.44
N ALA A 140 -6.51 -3.97 12.68
CA ALA A 140 -6.29 -3.12 13.84
C ALA A 140 -4.82 -2.74 14.05
N ASP A 141 -3.87 -3.57 13.64
CA ASP A 141 -2.43 -3.30 13.70
C ASP A 141 -1.85 -2.73 12.39
N ASN A 142 -2.67 -2.55 11.35
CA ASN A 142 -2.25 -1.88 10.13
C ASN A 142 -1.77 -0.45 10.42
N ILE A 143 -0.68 -0.06 9.76
CA ILE A 143 -0.11 1.29 9.84
C ILE A 143 -0.34 1.99 8.51
N THR A 144 -0.80 3.25 8.56
CA THR A 144 -1.14 3.99 7.35
C THR A 144 -0.57 5.41 7.39
N ASN A 145 -0.49 6.05 6.23
CA ASN A 145 -0.05 7.45 6.16
C ASN A 145 -1.15 8.49 6.46
N PHE A 146 -2.33 8.06 6.89
CA PHE A 146 -3.44 8.95 7.25
C PHE A 146 -3.89 8.81 8.70
N ALA A 147 -3.45 7.79 9.42
CA ALA A 147 -3.67 7.63 10.85
C ALA A 147 -2.36 7.86 11.65
N PRO A 148 -2.42 8.38 12.87
CA PRO A 148 -1.22 8.72 13.66
C PRO A 148 -0.50 7.49 14.25
N GLY A 149 -1.07 6.29 14.14
CA GLY A 149 -0.54 5.03 14.67
C GLY A 149 -1.16 3.86 13.95
N THR A 150 -1.26 2.73 14.63
CA THR A 150 -2.04 1.60 14.13
C THR A 150 -3.53 1.94 14.08
N LEU A 151 -4.28 1.34 13.17
CA LEU A 151 -5.69 1.69 12.97
C LEU A 151 -6.57 1.36 14.20
N GLY A 152 -6.26 0.33 14.94
CA GLY A 152 -6.95 -0.03 16.19
C GLY A 152 -6.28 0.53 17.44
N GLY A 153 -5.11 1.16 17.32
CA GLY A 153 -4.36 1.75 18.41
C GLY A 153 -4.99 3.08 18.86
N LYS A 154 -5.07 3.26 20.16
CA LYS A 154 -5.41 4.53 20.80
C LYS A 154 -4.14 5.22 21.25
#